data_c71ed4a458849e602e531e1ae8182a1e
#
_entry.id   c71ed4a458849e602e531e1ae8182a1e
#
_cell.length_a   1.000
_cell.length_b   1.000
_cell.length_c   1.000
_cell.angle_alpha   90.00
_cell.angle_beta   90.00
_cell.angle_gamma   90.00
#
_symmetry.space_group_name_H-M   'P 1'
#
loop_
_entity.id
_entity.type
_entity.pdbx_description
1 polymer ?
#
loop_
_entity_poly.entity_id
_entity_poly.type
_entity_poly.pdbx_seq_one_letter_code
_entity_poly.pdbx_strand_id
1 'polypeptide(L)'
;MSSPSSPHADTSRPRTPFLGFAVVGCGAAIAPLDFAVNMAFPAMTAAFALATPDIRWVAVCYVITYGSLMLFCGVLGDRLGHLRVFRWGLVLSALALVACAAAPSYGGLLAGRVLQGIGVALTLSCAPALAMGLMAAGQRTQALSVYGAMFAAAGVLAPLLGGISMLHWGWAGVYGFRVPIVLLAWLCSPWLVRRLRAQTLSTPSAASQAGSVRGLWGLLRRDADFAWINLLSVGVQFCGFTIALSLPYALPAAGWGGTASGAMLSLWALGVLAGSGVAPVLLRRMDLRSAGLAAQGIMALGLALIGAVPMAQAWPFMALALLVQGLGLGVFQVVYADQVVATLPDSARGLSGSLTLVTRTVGIVGAAMFWLWMMDWLQSRAWAQGASDPEAMWAGTIGLLPWASGLALALALLSVWRHLRRVP
;
A
#
# COMPACT_ATOMS: atom_id res chain seq x y z
N MET A 1 63.00 22.33 14.18
CA MET A 1 61.63 22.72 13.78
C MET A 1 61.17 21.75 12.75
N SER A 2 60.48 20.70 13.19
CA SER A 2 59.93 19.63 12.36
C SER A 2 58.41 19.86 12.30
N SER A 3 57.90 20.17 11.10
CA SER A 3 56.48 20.32 10.80
C SER A 3 55.77 18.96 10.92
N PRO A 4 54.58 18.88 11.52
CA PRO A 4 53.80 17.68 11.56
C PRO A 4 53.15 17.43 10.18
N SER A 5 53.41 16.25 9.59
CA SER A 5 52.74 15.74 8.41
C SER A 5 51.25 15.58 8.66
N SER A 6 50.43 16.28 7.90
CA SER A 6 48.97 16.09 7.85
C SER A 6 48.62 14.66 7.43
N PRO A 7 47.68 13.98 8.08
CA PRO A 7 47.22 12.68 7.62
C PRO A 7 46.41 12.88 6.34
N HIS A 8 46.87 12.24 5.26
CA HIS A 8 46.11 12.12 4.02
C HIS A 8 44.74 11.54 4.33
N ALA A 9 43.71 12.35 4.22
CA ALA A 9 42.34 11.90 4.18
C ALA A 9 42.19 10.99 2.94
N ASP A 10 42.04 9.71 3.20
CA ASP A 10 41.74 8.70 2.16
C ASP A 10 40.35 9.06 1.55
N THR A 11 40.44 9.77 0.41
CA THR A 11 39.28 10.13 -0.42
C THR A 11 38.83 8.95 -1.29
N SER A 12 38.73 7.75 -0.73
CA SER A 12 38.04 6.67 -1.40
C SER A 12 36.52 7.05 -1.42
N ARG A 13 36.07 7.68 -2.51
CA ARG A 13 34.65 7.95 -2.79
C ARG A 13 33.88 6.68 -2.51
N PRO A 14 32.85 6.72 -1.64
CA PRO A 14 32.05 5.54 -1.38
C PRO A 14 31.36 5.15 -2.70
N ARG A 15 31.79 4.03 -3.29
CA ARG A 15 31.07 3.43 -4.43
C ARG A 15 29.60 3.36 -4.05
N THR A 16 28.75 3.96 -4.89
CA THR A 16 27.31 4.18 -4.70
C THR A 16 26.65 3.01 -4.00
N PRO A 17 25.84 3.25 -2.96
CA PRO A 17 25.10 2.20 -2.23
C PRO A 17 23.98 1.57 -3.07
N PHE A 18 23.99 1.80 -4.40
CA PHE A 18 22.95 1.42 -5.34
C PHE A 18 22.56 -0.06 -5.24
N LEU A 19 23.52 -0.97 -5.21
CA LEU A 19 23.23 -2.41 -5.11
C LEU A 19 22.55 -2.76 -3.77
N GLY A 20 22.95 -2.10 -2.68
CA GLY A 20 22.28 -2.27 -1.38
C GLY A 20 20.84 -1.82 -1.40
N PHE A 21 20.57 -0.64 -1.98
CA PHE A 21 19.21 -0.15 -2.17
C PHE A 21 18.41 -1.04 -3.11
N ALA A 22 19.00 -1.56 -4.18
CA ALA A 22 18.34 -2.51 -5.07
C ALA A 22 17.91 -3.77 -4.32
N VAL A 23 18.79 -4.36 -3.49
CA VAL A 23 18.45 -5.55 -2.69
C VAL A 23 17.33 -5.27 -1.68
N VAL A 24 17.46 -4.20 -0.91
CA VAL A 24 16.45 -3.81 0.08
C VAL A 24 15.14 -3.42 -0.60
N GLY A 25 15.22 -2.67 -1.69
CA GLY A 25 14.06 -2.22 -2.47
C GLY A 25 13.33 -3.36 -3.15
N CYS A 26 14.02 -4.29 -3.80
CA CYS A 26 13.41 -5.50 -4.40
C CYS A 26 12.73 -6.37 -3.32
N GLY A 27 13.35 -6.55 -2.16
CA GLY A 27 12.74 -7.28 -1.06
C GLY A 27 11.50 -6.59 -0.49
N ALA A 28 11.53 -5.27 -0.36
CA ALA A 28 10.39 -4.49 0.11
C ALA A 28 9.28 -4.34 -0.95
N ALA A 29 9.64 -4.39 -2.25
CA ALA A 29 8.70 -4.30 -3.37
C ALA A 29 7.64 -5.41 -3.39
N ILE A 30 7.89 -6.53 -2.70
CA ILE A 30 6.93 -7.65 -2.61
C ILE A 30 5.55 -7.19 -2.13
N ALA A 31 5.52 -6.26 -1.16
CA ALA A 31 4.27 -5.76 -0.60
C ALA A 31 3.48 -4.89 -1.61
N PRO A 32 4.04 -3.82 -2.22
CA PRO A 32 3.30 -3.05 -3.23
C PRO A 32 3.06 -3.83 -4.53
N LEU A 33 3.93 -4.78 -4.92
CA LEU A 33 3.68 -5.66 -6.06
C LEU A 33 2.47 -6.59 -5.85
N ASP A 34 1.97 -6.72 -4.62
CA ASP A 34 0.78 -7.50 -4.33
C ASP A 34 -0.51 -6.92 -4.94
N PHE A 35 -0.51 -5.62 -5.31
CA PHE A 35 -1.61 -5.04 -6.09
C PHE A 35 -1.85 -5.75 -7.42
N ALA A 36 -0.86 -6.45 -7.98
CA ALA A 36 -1.01 -7.33 -9.14
C ALA A 36 -2.07 -8.43 -8.93
N VAL A 37 -2.25 -8.91 -7.69
CA VAL A 37 -3.20 -9.98 -7.35
C VAL A 37 -4.64 -9.54 -7.60
N ASN A 38 -4.95 -8.26 -7.41
CA ASN A 38 -6.30 -7.74 -7.65
C ASN A 38 -6.72 -7.92 -9.12
N MET A 39 -5.77 -7.86 -10.06
CA MET A 39 -6.03 -8.10 -11.49
C MET A 39 -6.51 -9.53 -11.77
N ALA A 40 -6.12 -10.47 -10.92
CA ALA A 40 -6.45 -11.89 -11.08
C ALA A 40 -7.75 -12.29 -10.35
N PHE A 41 -8.39 -11.40 -9.60
CA PHE A 41 -9.62 -11.73 -8.86
C PHE A 41 -10.72 -12.36 -9.72
N PRO A 42 -11.09 -11.81 -10.91
CA PRO A 42 -12.11 -12.44 -11.75
C PRO A 42 -11.71 -13.85 -12.20
N ALA A 43 -10.46 -14.02 -12.59
CA ALA A 43 -9.95 -15.33 -13.06
C ALA A 43 -9.87 -16.36 -11.92
N MET A 44 -9.48 -15.94 -10.69
CA MET A 44 -9.51 -16.82 -9.52
C MET A 44 -10.94 -17.18 -9.11
N THR A 45 -11.87 -16.20 -9.14
CA THR A 45 -13.29 -16.45 -8.87
C THR A 45 -13.84 -17.53 -9.78
N ALA A 46 -13.54 -17.44 -11.09
CA ALA A 46 -13.93 -18.45 -12.06
C ALA A 46 -13.22 -19.81 -11.85
N ALA A 47 -11.89 -19.78 -11.64
CA ALA A 47 -11.08 -21.01 -11.52
C ALA A 47 -11.46 -21.86 -10.29
N PHE A 48 -11.86 -21.23 -9.19
CA PHE A 48 -12.26 -21.93 -7.96
C PHE A 48 -13.78 -22.01 -7.77
N ALA A 49 -14.57 -21.60 -8.78
CA ALA A 49 -16.04 -21.58 -8.75
C ALA A 49 -16.60 -20.90 -7.49
N LEU A 50 -16.07 -19.72 -7.16
CA LEU A 50 -16.43 -18.96 -5.96
C LEU A 50 -17.61 -18.03 -6.23
N ALA A 51 -18.38 -17.72 -5.18
CA ALA A 51 -19.20 -16.53 -5.18
C ALA A 51 -18.30 -15.27 -5.18
N THR A 52 -18.72 -14.21 -5.89
CA THR A 52 -17.92 -12.98 -6.01
C THR A 52 -17.47 -12.40 -4.66
N PRO A 53 -18.29 -12.42 -3.58
CA PRO A 53 -17.84 -11.91 -2.29
C PRO A 53 -16.72 -12.74 -1.63
N ASP A 54 -16.59 -14.02 -1.96
CA ASP A 54 -15.63 -14.90 -1.27
C ASP A 54 -14.17 -14.60 -1.64
N ILE A 55 -13.93 -14.02 -2.82
CA ILE A 55 -12.57 -13.65 -3.25
C ILE A 55 -11.90 -12.65 -2.30
N ARG A 56 -12.69 -11.90 -1.50
CA ARG A 56 -12.17 -10.95 -0.50
C ARG A 56 -11.13 -11.56 0.43
N TRP A 57 -11.27 -12.86 0.76
CA TRP A 57 -10.36 -13.51 1.69
C TRP A 57 -8.94 -13.62 1.14
N VAL A 58 -8.76 -13.62 -0.19
CA VAL A 58 -7.42 -13.60 -0.82
C VAL A 58 -6.66 -12.33 -0.43
N ALA A 59 -7.32 -11.18 -0.40
CA ALA A 59 -6.71 -9.93 0.05
C ALA A 59 -6.67 -9.84 1.59
N VAL A 60 -7.77 -10.14 2.26
CA VAL A 60 -7.97 -9.96 3.70
C VAL A 60 -7.01 -10.81 4.53
N CYS A 61 -6.86 -12.12 4.21
CA CYS A 61 -5.92 -12.99 4.92
C CYS A 61 -4.49 -12.44 4.89
N TYR A 62 -4.03 -12.00 3.74
CA TYR A 62 -2.71 -11.42 3.56
C TYR A 62 -2.54 -10.11 4.35
N VAL A 63 -3.47 -9.16 4.18
CA VAL A 63 -3.39 -7.82 4.78
C VAL A 63 -3.47 -7.88 6.29
N ILE A 64 -4.40 -8.67 6.85
CA ILE A 64 -4.52 -8.86 8.30
C ILE A 64 -3.25 -9.51 8.85
N THR A 65 -2.74 -10.54 8.19
CA THR A 65 -1.56 -11.27 8.68
C THR A 65 -0.35 -10.36 8.75
N TYR A 66 0.02 -9.67 7.64
CA TYR A 66 1.19 -8.81 7.70
C TYR A 66 0.99 -7.60 8.63
N GLY A 67 -0.21 -7.02 8.63
CA GLY A 67 -0.54 -5.87 9.46
C GLY A 67 -0.46 -6.18 10.97
N SER A 68 -0.96 -7.35 11.39
CA SER A 68 -0.91 -7.79 12.78
C SER A 68 0.49 -8.16 13.27
N LEU A 69 1.31 -8.75 12.39
CA LEU A 69 2.63 -9.26 12.75
C LEU A 69 3.75 -8.24 12.59
N MET A 70 3.54 -7.15 11.86
CA MET A 70 4.61 -6.21 11.50
C MET A 70 5.32 -5.62 12.70
N LEU A 71 4.58 -5.25 13.76
CA LEU A 71 5.17 -4.73 14.99
C LEU A 71 6.02 -5.79 15.72
N PHE A 72 5.50 -7.00 15.82
CA PHE A 72 6.23 -8.14 16.42
C PHE A 72 7.50 -8.46 15.63
N CYS A 73 7.42 -8.48 14.31
CA CYS A 73 8.55 -8.72 13.41
C CYS A 73 9.62 -7.62 13.50
N GLY A 74 9.22 -6.37 13.78
CA GLY A 74 10.15 -5.28 14.06
C GLY A 74 10.99 -5.53 15.32
N VAL A 75 10.33 -5.90 16.43
CA VAL A 75 11.01 -6.27 17.67
C VAL A 75 11.92 -7.49 17.48
N LEU A 76 11.50 -8.46 16.67
CA LEU A 76 12.32 -9.62 16.31
C LEU A 76 13.58 -9.19 15.54
N GLY A 77 13.44 -8.22 14.62
CA GLY A 77 14.55 -7.62 13.88
C GLY A 77 15.57 -6.94 14.79
N ASP A 78 15.10 -6.23 15.82
CA ASP A 78 15.96 -5.61 16.85
C ASP A 78 16.76 -6.63 17.65
N ARG A 79 16.13 -7.75 18.02
CA ARG A 79 16.76 -8.80 18.84
C ARG A 79 17.70 -9.70 18.07
N LEU A 80 17.33 -10.13 16.87
CA LEU A 80 18.04 -11.12 16.08
C LEU A 80 18.89 -10.52 14.96
N GLY A 81 18.76 -9.20 14.73
CA GLY A 81 19.39 -8.46 13.66
C GLY A 81 18.49 -8.36 12.41
N HIS A 82 18.25 -7.13 11.97
CA HIS A 82 17.34 -6.79 10.87
C HIS A 82 17.65 -7.56 9.58
N LEU A 83 18.93 -7.73 9.23
CA LEU A 83 19.31 -8.43 8.02
C LEU A 83 18.98 -9.93 8.05
N ARG A 84 19.12 -10.57 9.22
CA ARG A 84 18.77 -11.99 9.38
C ARG A 84 17.28 -12.20 9.24
N VAL A 85 16.47 -11.38 9.92
CA VAL A 85 15.00 -11.43 9.86
C VAL A 85 14.50 -11.10 8.47
N PHE A 86 15.07 -10.09 7.80
CA PHE A 86 14.78 -9.74 6.41
C PHE A 86 15.01 -10.93 5.46
N ARG A 87 16.15 -11.63 5.59
CA ARG A 87 16.45 -12.81 4.78
C ARG A 87 15.49 -13.97 5.00
N TRP A 88 15.07 -14.22 6.25
CA TRP A 88 14.03 -15.21 6.55
C TRP A 88 12.70 -14.82 5.88
N GLY A 89 12.34 -13.54 5.94
CA GLY A 89 11.15 -13.03 5.27
C GLY A 89 11.19 -13.22 3.75
N LEU A 90 12.36 -13.02 3.10
CA LEU A 90 12.52 -13.27 1.67
C LEU A 90 12.32 -14.75 1.31
N VAL A 91 12.94 -15.68 2.06
CA VAL A 91 12.76 -17.12 1.83
C VAL A 91 11.30 -17.52 2.00
N LEU A 92 10.68 -17.08 3.10
CA LEU A 92 9.29 -17.40 3.39
C LEU A 92 8.35 -16.82 2.33
N SER A 93 8.62 -15.59 1.87
CA SER A 93 7.84 -14.97 0.78
C SER A 93 8.00 -15.72 -0.55
N ALA A 94 9.21 -16.19 -0.88
CA ALA A 94 9.42 -16.98 -2.10
C ALA A 94 8.63 -18.30 -2.04
N LEU A 95 8.72 -19.03 -0.92
CA LEU A 95 7.96 -20.26 -0.70
C LEU A 95 6.45 -20.05 -0.77
N ALA A 96 5.97 -18.96 -0.13
CA ALA A 96 4.55 -18.60 -0.14
C ALA A 96 4.04 -18.23 -1.54
N LEU A 97 4.84 -17.48 -2.32
CA LEU A 97 4.49 -17.13 -3.71
C LEU A 97 4.39 -18.36 -4.60
N VAL A 98 5.32 -19.32 -4.45
CA VAL A 98 5.26 -20.60 -5.17
C VAL A 98 4.04 -21.40 -4.72
N ALA A 99 3.76 -21.48 -3.41
CA ALA A 99 2.59 -22.16 -2.88
C ALA A 99 1.27 -21.54 -3.39
N CYS A 100 1.18 -20.19 -3.47
CA CYS A 100 0.02 -19.53 -4.06
C CYS A 100 -0.12 -19.82 -5.56
N ALA A 101 0.97 -19.77 -6.33
CA ALA A 101 0.96 -20.03 -7.76
C ALA A 101 0.56 -21.48 -8.10
N ALA A 102 0.95 -22.43 -7.26
CA ALA A 102 0.68 -23.87 -7.42
C ALA A 102 -0.55 -24.35 -6.64
N ALA A 103 -1.36 -23.44 -6.07
CA ALA A 103 -2.46 -23.82 -5.19
C ALA A 103 -3.53 -24.66 -5.92
N PRO A 104 -3.80 -25.92 -5.49
CA PRO A 104 -4.78 -26.79 -6.15
C PRO A 104 -6.22 -26.48 -5.72
N SER A 105 -6.40 -25.69 -4.66
CA SER A 105 -7.70 -25.36 -4.09
C SER A 105 -7.70 -23.96 -3.50
N TYR A 106 -8.90 -23.40 -3.34
CA TYR A 106 -9.07 -22.09 -2.70
C TYR A 106 -8.50 -22.05 -1.27
N GLY A 107 -8.75 -23.09 -0.46
CA GLY A 107 -8.17 -23.19 0.88
C GLY A 107 -6.65 -23.21 0.88
N GLY A 108 -6.04 -23.91 -0.09
CA GLY A 108 -4.58 -23.91 -0.29
C GLY A 108 -4.05 -22.52 -0.66
N LEU A 109 -4.77 -21.80 -1.52
CA LEU A 109 -4.45 -20.42 -1.86
C LEU A 109 -4.49 -19.51 -0.62
N LEU A 110 -5.53 -19.60 0.21
CA LEU A 110 -5.66 -18.81 1.45
C LEU A 110 -4.53 -19.11 2.44
N ALA A 111 -4.16 -20.39 2.60
CA ALA A 111 -3.02 -20.78 3.43
C ALA A 111 -1.70 -20.16 2.91
N GLY A 112 -1.49 -20.21 1.59
CA GLY A 112 -0.38 -19.53 0.93
C GLY A 112 -0.39 -18.01 1.17
N ARG A 113 -1.54 -17.36 1.17
CA ARG A 113 -1.70 -15.91 1.45
C ARG A 113 -1.34 -15.56 2.90
N VAL A 114 -1.72 -16.38 3.86
CA VAL A 114 -1.30 -16.21 5.26
C VAL A 114 0.23 -16.34 5.36
N LEU A 115 0.81 -17.37 4.75
CA LEU A 115 2.25 -17.59 4.74
C LEU A 115 3.00 -16.40 4.10
N GLN A 116 2.46 -15.87 2.99
CA GLN A 116 2.98 -14.68 2.31
C GLN A 116 2.91 -13.44 3.23
N GLY A 117 1.81 -13.28 3.97
CA GLY A 117 1.65 -12.20 4.95
C GLY A 117 2.72 -12.23 6.04
N ILE A 118 3.07 -13.43 6.56
CA ILE A 118 4.16 -13.59 7.54
C ILE A 118 5.50 -13.19 6.90
N GLY A 119 5.80 -13.67 5.69
CA GLY A 119 7.04 -13.34 4.97
C GLY A 119 7.19 -11.83 4.72
N VAL A 120 6.10 -11.18 4.30
CA VAL A 120 6.07 -9.72 4.08
C VAL A 120 6.22 -8.95 5.39
N ALA A 121 5.60 -9.40 6.50
CA ALA A 121 5.79 -8.77 7.80
C ALA A 121 7.25 -8.76 8.24
N LEU A 122 7.97 -9.88 8.05
CA LEU A 122 9.40 -10.01 8.35
C LEU A 122 10.27 -9.09 7.48
N THR A 123 9.99 -9.01 6.17
CA THR A 123 10.77 -8.16 5.25
C THR A 123 10.47 -6.69 5.46
N LEU A 124 9.21 -6.31 5.51
CA LEU A 124 8.78 -4.91 5.51
C LEU A 124 9.12 -4.20 6.82
N SER A 125 9.08 -4.91 7.95
CA SER A 125 9.47 -4.36 9.26
C SER A 125 10.98 -4.03 9.35
N CYS A 126 11.81 -4.76 8.61
CA CYS A 126 13.27 -4.60 8.67
C CYS A 126 13.83 -3.71 7.54
N ALA A 127 13.13 -3.58 6.41
CA ALA A 127 13.62 -2.89 5.22
C ALA A 127 13.98 -1.41 5.44
N PRO A 128 13.21 -0.57 6.16
CA PRO A 128 13.58 0.82 6.42
C PRO A 128 14.87 0.95 7.24
N ALA A 129 15.04 0.10 8.25
CA ALA A 129 16.25 0.08 9.08
C ALA A 129 17.49 -0.31 8.26
N LEU A 130 17.37 -1.30 7.37
CA LEU A 130 18.43 -1.69 6.44
C LEU A 130 18.74 -0.58 5.43
N ALA A 131 17.73 0.11 4.89
CA ALA A 131 17.93 1.23 3.99
C ALA A 131 18.71 2.37 4.65
N MET A 132 18.35 2.74 5.88
CA MET A 132 19.07 3.74 6.67
C MET A 132 20.53 3.33 6.95
N GLY A 133 20.76 2.04 7.19
CA GLY A 133 22.10 1.49 7.42
C GLY A 133 23.02 1.48 6.19
N LEU A 134 22.51 1.83 4.99
CA LEU A 134 23.32 1.92 3.76
C LEU A 134 23.95 3.29 3.55
N MET A 135 23.56 4.30 4.29
CA MET A 135 24.03 5.68 4.19
C MET A 135 24.64 6.18 5.50
N ALA A 136 25.42 7.24 5.41
CA ALA A 136 25.99 7.91 6.59
C ALA A 136 24.89 8.49 7.50
N ALA A 137 25.21 8.68 8.78
CA ALA A 137 24.24 9.11 9.80
C ALA A 137 23.47 10.40 9.44
N GLY A 138 24.09 11.35 8.73
CA GLY A 138 23.45 12.59 8.27
C GLY A 138 22.54 12.44 7.05
N GLN A 139 22.51 11.27 6.40
CA GLN A 139 21.77 11.02 5.15
C GLN A 139 20.56 10.08 5.33
N ARG A 140 20.10 9.89 6.55
CA ARG A 140 18.99 8.96 6.87
C ARG A 140 17.70 9.33 6.12
N THR A 141 17.36 10.60 6.04
CA THR A 141 16.18 11.08 5.30
C THR A 141 16.27 10.74 3.81
N GLN A 142 17.46 10.90 3.22
CA GLN A 142 17.70 10.54 1.83
C GLN A 142 17.56 9.02 1.61
N ALA A 143 18.06 8.20 2.53
CA ALA A 143 17.90 6.74 2.48
C ALA A 143 16.42 6.32 2.47
N LEU A 144 15.62 6.91 3.34
CA LEU A 144 14.17 6.66 3.40
C LEU A 144 13.43 7.18 2.17
N SER A 145 13.88 8.31 1.59
CA SER A 145 13.31 8.83 0.33
C SER A 145 13.57 7.88 -0.84
N VAL A 146 14.79 7.36 -0.98
CA VAL A 146 15.11 6.37 -2.02
C VAL A 146 14.31 5.09 -1.83
N TYR A 147 14.23 4.59 -0.59
CA TYR A 147 13.41 3.43 -0.25
C TYR A 147 11.93 3.65 -0.60
N GLY A 148 11.37 4.79 -0.21
CA GLY A 148 9.98 5.17 -0.50
C GLY A 148 9.70 5.28 -1.99
N ALA A 149 10.63 5.85 -2.77
CA ALA A 149 10.53 5.94 -4.22
C ALA A 149 10.51 4.56 -4.89
N MET A 150 11.35 3.63 -4.45
CA MET A 150 11.35 2.25 -4.96
C MET A 150 10.04 1.51 -4.61
N PHE A 151 9.56 1.68 -3.38
CA PHE A 151 8.29 1.12 -2.93
C PHE A 151 7.11 1.65 -3.76
N ALA A 152 7.06 2.96 -4.01
CA ALA A 152 6.03 3.59 -4.81
C ALA A 152 6.10 3.17 -6.29
N ALA A 153 7.31 3.10 -6.89
CA ALA A 153 7.50 2.62 -8.25
C ALA A 153 6.98 1.18 -8.42
N ALA A 154 7.26 0.30 -7.46
CA ALA A 154 6.73 -1.06 -7.46
C ALA A 154 5.19 -1.08 -7.43
N GLY A 155 4.56 -0.19 -6.65
CA GLY A 155 3.10 -0.04 -6.60
C GLY A 155 2.49 0.42 -7.92
N VAL A 156 3.16 1.33 -8.62
CA VAL A 156 2.73 1.79 -9.96
C VAL A 156 2.85 0.68 -11.02
N LEU A 157 3.93 -0.09 -10.95
CA LEU A 157 4.17 -1.16 -11.92
C LEU A 157 3.32 -2.42 -11.65
N ALA A 158 2.87 -2.62 -10.42
CA ALA A 158 2.20 -3.85 -10.00
C ALA A 158 0.97 -4.23 -10.84
N PRO A 159 -0.02 -3.35 -11.09
CA PRO A 159 -1.19 -3.72 -11.89
C PRO A 159 -0.84 -4.03 -13.34
N LEU A 160 0.10 -3.29 -13.94
CA LEU A 160 0.56 -3.52 -15.31
C LEU A 160 1.26 -4.89 -15.42
N LEU A 161 2.20 -5.18 -14.53
CA LEU A 161 2.88 -6.47 -14.48
C LEU A 161 1.90 -7.61 -14.18
N GLY A 162 0.89 -7.37 -13.34
CA GLY A 162 -0.20 -8.28 -13.07
C GLY A 162 -1.01 -8.60 -14.33
N GLY A 163 -1.41 -7.58 -15.08
CA GLY A 163 -2.15 -7.74 -16.33
C GLY A 163 -1.35 -8.49 -17.41
N ILE A 164 -0.05 -8.18 -17.57
CA ILE A 164 0.85 -8.89 -18.47
C ILE A 164 1.02 -10.36 -18.03
N SER A 165 1.24 -10.58 -16.74
CA SER A 165 1.42 -11.94 -16.19
C SER A 165 0.20 -12.81 -16.38
N MET A 166 -0.99 -12.23 -16.22
CA MET A 166 -2.25 -12.94 -16.48
C MET A 166 -2.42 -13.36 -17.93
N LEU A 167 -1.97 -12.52 -18.88
CA LEU A 167 -2.06 -12.85 -20.31
C LEU A 167 -1.24 -14.10 -20.67
N HIS A 168 -0.06 -14.29 -20.06
CA HIS A 168 0.86 -15.36 -20.40
C HIS A 168 0.74 -16.60 -19.52
N TRP A 169 0.40 -16.45 -18.24
CA TRP A 169 0.43 -17.53 -17.25
C TRP A 169 -0.87 -17.66 -16.43
N GLY A 170 -1.94 -16.98 -16.85
CA GLY A 170 -3.19 -16.96 -16.11
C GLY A 170 -3.06 -16.34 -14.69
N TRP A 171 -4.01 -16.66 -13.82
CA TRP A 171 -4.05 -16.11 -12.46
C TRP A 171 -2.81 -16.49 -11.61
N ALA A 172 -2.21 -17.66 -11.84
CA ALA A 172 -1.00 -18.08 -11.14
C ALA A 172 0.21 -17.16 -11.44
N GLY A 173 0.23 -16.55 -12.63
CA GLY A 173 1.28 -15.65 -13.07
C GLY A 173 1.47 -14.45 -12.16
N VAL A 174 0.40 -13.94 -11.52
CA VAL A 174 0.50 -12.78 -10.60
C VAL A 174 1.29 -13.09 -9.33
N TYR A 175 1.44 -14.34 -8.99
CA TYR A 175 2.34 -14.80 -7.92
C TYR A 175 3.71 -15.14 -8.49
N GLY A 176 3.75 -15.86 -9.63
CA GLY A 176 4.95 -16.41 -10.23
C GLY A 176 5.99 -15.36 -10.64
N PHE A 177 5.59 -14.25 -11.26
CA PHE A 177 6.54 -13.22 -11.71
C PHE A 177 7.32 -12.56 -10.58
N ARG A 178 6.81 -12.60 -9.34
CA ARG A 178 7.47 -12.03 -8.15
C ARG A 178 8.55 -12.97 -7.57
N VAL A 179 8.47 -14.26 -7.84
CA VAL A 179 9.42 -15.25 -7.32
C VAL A 179 10.87 -14.91 -7.69
N PRO A 180 11.21 -14.65 -8.97
CA PRO A 180 12.58 -14.29 -9.34
C PRO A 180 13.06 -12.99 -8.69
N ILE A 181 12.18 -12.01 -8.46
CA ILE A 181 12.53 -10.75 -7.80
C ILE A 181 12.97 -11.02 -6.35
N VAL A 182 12.19 -11.84 -5.63
CA VAL A 182 12.47 -12.23 -4.24
C VAL A 182 13.76 -13.05 -4.14
N LEU A 183 13.93 -14.03 -5.03
CA LEU A 183 15.11 -14.87 -5.07
C LEU A 183 16.37 -14.06 -5.38
N LEU A 184 16.29 -13.12 -6.32
CA LEU A 184 17.39 -12.23 -6.64
C LEU A 184 17.78 -11.37 -5.42
N ALA A 185 16.79 -10.78 -4.72
CA ALA A 185 17.03 -10.04 -3.49
C ALA A 185 17.70 -10.92 -2.42
N TRP A 186 17.27 -12.17 -2.28
CA TRP A 186 17.84 -13.12 -1.32
C TRP A 186 19.27 -13.52 -1.71
N LEU A 187 19.53 -13.86 -2.96
CA LEU A 187 20.86 -14.23 -3.48
C LEU A 187 21.87 -13.09 -3.36
N CYS A 188 21.43 -11.84 -3.57
CA CYS A 188 22.28 -10.67 -3.43
C CYS A 188 22.45 -10.20 -1.98
N SER A 189 21.63 -10.70 -1.04
CA SER A 189 21.67 -10.28 0.37
C SER A 189 22.99 -10.57 1.12
N PRO A 190 23.81 -11.59 0.80
CA PRO A 190 25.13 -11.78 1.43
C PRO A 190 26.09 -10.62 1.19
N TRP A 191 25.98 -9.93 0.04
CA TRP A 191 26.75 -8.72 -0.22
C TRP A 191 26.37 -7.60 0.76
N LEU A 192 25.08 -7.49 1.12
CA LEU A 192 24.60 -6.55 2.12
C LEU A 192 25.18 -6.82 3.50
N VAL A 193 25.41 -8.12 3.88
CA VAL A 193 26.07 -8.52 5.12
C VAL A 193 27.47 -7.91 5.24
N ARG A 194 28.25 -7.97 4.17
CA ARG A 194 29.64 -7.47 4.17
C ARG A 194 29.69 -5.95 4.39
N ARG A 195 28.73 -5.21 3.85
CA ARG A 195 28.69 -3.74 3.99
C ARG A 195 28.16 -3.28 5.34
N LEU A 196 27.08 -3.89 5.83
CA LEU A 196 26.48 -3.50 7.11
C LEU A 196 27.38 -3.86 8.30
N ARG A 197 28.14 -4.95 8.23
CA ARG A 197 29.14 -5.29 9.27
C ARG A 197 30.24 -4.23 9.42
N ALA A 198 30.57 -3.53 8.35
CA ALA A 198 31.55 -2.43 8.39
C ALA A 198 30.99 -1.15 9.07
N GLN A 199 29.67 -1.05 9.25
CA GLN A 199 29.00 0.13 9.82
C GLN A 199 28.31 -0.14 11.17
N THR A 200 28.29 -1.40 11.64
CA THR A 200 27.57 -1.82 12.88
C THR A 200 28.36 -1.50 14.15
N LEU A 201 28.66 -0.25 14.38
CA LEU A 201 28.91 0.23 15.75
C LEU A 201 28.01 1.45 15.98
N SER A 202 26.98 1.23 16.82
CA SER A 202 26.14 2.23 17.45
C SER A 202 24.98 2.85 16.65
N THR A 203 23.83 2.19 16.68
CA THR A 203 22.57 2.94 16.76
C THR A 203 21.58 2.19 17.65
N PRO A 204 21.10 2.78 18.75
CA PRO A 204 19.96 2.26 19.49
C PRO A 204 18.74 2.26 18.57
N SER A 205 18.07 1.12 18.47
CA SER A 205 16.85 0.98 17.66
C SER A 205 15.74 1.89 18.20
N ALA A 206 15.03 2.54 17.29
CA ALA A 206 13.80 3.29 17.61
C ALA A 206 12.69 2.41 18.22
N ALA A 207 12.82 1.09 18.17
CA ALA A 207 11.86 0.13 18.74
C ALA A 207 11.92 0.05 20.27
N SER A 208 12.95 0.57 20.92
CA SER A 208 13.02 0.70 22.40
C SER A 208 11.99 1.69 22.96
N GLN A 209 11.28 2.43 22.10
CA GLN A 209 10.19 3.32 22.48
C GLN A 209 8.81 2.78 22.06
N ALA A 210 8.58 1.49 22.25
CA ALA A 210 7.23 0.93 22.17
C ALA A 210 6.36 1.55 23.27
N GLY A 211 5.87 2.76 23.02
CA GLY A 211 4.77 3.34 23.77
C GLY A 211 3.65 2.30 23.81
N SER A 212 3.19 1.97 24.99
CA SER A 212 2.20 0.91 25.22
C SER A 212 1.00 1.11 24.29
N VAL A 213 0.54 0.04 23.60
CA VAL A 213 -0.74 -0.01 22.88
C VAL A 213 -1.89 0.50 23.76
N ARG A 214 -1.80 0.30 25.09
CA ARG A 214 -2.72 0.89 26.08
C ARG A 214 -2.67 2.42 26.09
N GLY A 215 -1.51 3.04 25.85
CA GLY A 215 -1.37 4.50 25.74
C GLY A 215 -2.09 5.07 24.52
N LEU A 216 -1.99 4.42 23.35
CA LEU A 216 -2.72 4.80 22.14
C LEU A 216 -4.25 4.68 22.32
N TRP A 217 -4.71 3.62 22.97
CA TRP A 217 -6.12 3.43 23.28
C TRP A 217 -6.65 4.49 24.25
N GLY A 218 -5.81 4.90 25.20
CA GLY A 218 -6.10 6.03 26.08
C GLY A 218 -6.20 7.36 25.36
N LEU A 219 -5.32 7.63 24.38
CA LEU A 219 -5.35 8.83 23.55
C LEU A 219 -6.60 8.86 22.65
N LEU A 220 -6.96 7.74 22.00
CA LEU A 220 -8.18 7.63 21.19
C LEU A 220 -9.46 7.96 21.98
N ARG A 221 -9.47 7.65 23.28
CA ARG A 221 -10.64 7.93 24.14
C ARG A 221 -10.66 9.36 24.70
N ARG A 222 -9.50 9.99 24.89
CA ARG A 222 -9.35 11.29 25.56
C ARG A 222 -9.27 12.46 24.59
N ASP A 223 -8.69 12.23 23.40
CA ASP A 223 -8.51 13.27 22.38
C ASP A 223 -9.45 13.00 21.19
N ALA A 224 -10.53 13.77 21.15
CA ALA A 224 -11.54 13.66 20.10
C ALA A 224 -11.01 14.07 18.71
N ASP A 225 -9.94 14.87 18.62
CA ASP A 225 -9.32 15.21 17.34
C ASP A 225 -8.45 14.09 16.84
N PHE A 226 -7.67 13.52 17.71
CA PHE A 226 -6.88 12.33 17.42
C PHE A 226 -7.77 11.17 16.94
N ALA A 227 -8.88 10.90 17.65
CA ALA A 227 -9.84 9.89 17.25
C ALA A 227 -10.46 10.19 15.87
N TRP A 228 -10.82 11.46 15.61
CA TRP A 228 -11.41 11.89 14.34
C TRP A 228 -10.44 11.71 13.15
N ILE A 229 -9.19 12.16 13.29
CA ILE A 229 -8.17 12.03 12.24
C ILE A 229 -7.96 10.56 11.86
N ASN A 230 -7.93 9.66 12.85
CA ASN A 230 -7.78 8.23 12.62
C ASN A 230 -9.03 7.61 11.96
N LEU A 231 -10.24 7.97 12.41
CA LEU A 231 -11.49 7.54 11.79
C LEU A 231 -11.58 8.00 10.34
N LEU A 232 -11.18 9.25 10.09
CA LEU A 232 -11.14 9.82 8.76
C LEU A 232 -10.18 9.06 7.84
N SER A 233 -9.01 8.68 8.34
CA SER A 233 -8.06 7.84 7.59
C SER A 233 -8.65 6.49 7.21
N VAL A 234 -9.33 5.82 8.16
CA VAL A 234 -10.05 4.57 7.87
C VAL A 234 -11.08 4.77 6.77
N GLY A 235 -11.91 5.83 6.86
CA GLY A 235 -12.95 6.14 5.87
C GLY A 235 -12.39 6.46 4.49
N VAL A 236 -11.32 7.24 4.41
CA VAL A 236 -10.66 7.58 3.13
C VAL A 236 -10.04 6.34 2.49
N GLN A 237 -9.38 5.48 3.25
CA GLN A 237 -8.84 4.22 2.73
C GLN A 237 -9.97 3.26 2.32
N PHE A 238 -11.06 3.22 3.07
CA PHE A 238 -12.26 2.46 2.74
C PHE A 238 -12.86 2.89 1.39
N CYS A 239 -13.03 4.18 1.16
CA CYS A 239 -13.54 4.70 -0.11
C CYS A 239 -12.50 4.55 -1.24
N GLY A 240 -11.24 4.87 -0.98
CA GLY A 240 -10.18 4.87 -1.99
C GLY A 240 -9.84 3.49 -2.53
N PHE A 241 -9.94 2.45 -1.69
CA PHE A 241 -9.62 1.08 -2.10
C PHE A 241 -10.70 0.44 -2.99
N THR A 242 -11.87 1.05 -3.11
CA THR A 242 -12.96 0.61 -4.02
C THR A 242 -12.44 0.39 -5.44
N ILE A 243 -11.57 1.28 -5.94
CA ILE A 243 -10.97 1.20 -7.28
C ILE A 243 -10.20 -0.11 -7.48
N ALA A 244 -9.35 -0.47 -6.52
CA ALA A 244 -8.53 -1.67 -6.60
C ALA A 244 -9.36 -2.97 -6.55
N LEU A 245 -10.58 -2.91 -6.02
CA LEU A 245 -11.49 -4.05 -5.92
C LEU A 245 -12.43 -4.14 -7.14
N SER A 246 -12.97 -3.02 -7.61
CA SER A 246 -14.04 -3.02 -8.63
C SER A 246 -13.51 -3.02 -10.06
N LEU A 247 -12.47 -2.22 -10.39
CA LEU A 247 -11.99 -2.11 -11.76
C LEU A 247 -11.47 -3.42 -12.37
N PRO A 248 -10.83 -4.34 -11.65
CA PRO A 248 -10.45 -5.65 -12.20
C PRO A 248 -11.62 -6.44 -12.77
N TYR A 249 -12.83 -6.20 -12.30
CA TYR A 249 -14.06 -6.80 -12.83
C TYR A 249 -14.71 -5.94 -13.92
N ALA A 250 -14.75 -4.62 -13.73
CA ALA A 250 -15.38 -3.71 -14.66
C ALA A 250 -14.70 -3.68 -16.03
N LEU A 251 -13.38 -3.55 -16.06
CA LEU A 251 -12.64 -3.38 -17.30
C LEU A 251 -12.72 -4.59 -18.24
N PRO A 252 -12.54 -5.85 -17.77
CA PRO A 252 -12.78 -7.02 -18.60
C PRO A 252 -14.23 -7.15 -19.06
N ALA A 253 -15.22 -6.80 -18.22
CA ALA A 253 -16.63 -6.80 -18.63
C ALA A 253 -16.92 -5.80 -19.76
N ALA A 254 -16.17 -4.70 -19.82
CA ALA A 254 -16.20 -3.73 -20.92
C ALA A 254 -15.35 -4.16 -22.14
N GLY A 255 -14.83 -5.38 -22.17
CA GLY A 255 -14.03 -5.92 -23.29
C GLY A 255 -12.55 -5.55 -23.26
N TRP A 256 -12.04 -5.00 -22.15
CA TRP A 256 -10.62 -4.64 -22.04
C TRP A 256 -9.75 -5.86 -21.72
N GLY A 257 -8.67 -6.03 -22.48
CA GLY A 257 -7.69 -7.06 -22.20
C GLY A 257 -6.94 -6.82 -20.88
N GLY A 258 -6.33 -7.87 -20.31
CA GLY A 258 -5.64 -7.82 -19.01
C GLY A 258 -4.53 -6.75 -18.95
N THR A 259 -3.73 -6.60 -20.02
CA THR A 259 -2.68 -5.58 -20.09
C THR A 259 -3.25 -4.15 -20.07
N ALA A 260 -4.32 -3.89 -20.84
CA ALA A 260 -4.97 -2.58 -20.87
C ALA A 260 -5.62 -2.26 -19.51
N SER A 261 -6.28 -3.23 -18.89
CA SER A 261 -6.84 -3.11 -17.55
C SER A 261 -5.75 -2.81 -16.50
N GLY A 262 -4.63 -3.52 -16.58
CA GLY A 262 -3.47 -3.29 -15.73
C GLY A 262 -2.86 -1.89 -15.91
N ALA A 263 -2.76 -1.41 -17.16
CA ALA A 263 -2.29 -0.06 -17.48
C ALA A 263 -3.21 1.01 -16.85
N MET A 264 -4.53 0.84 -16.93
CA MET A 264 -5.48 1.76 -16.29
C MET A 264 -5.32 1.83 -14.77
N LEU A 265 -5.19 0.69 -14.11
CA LEU A 265 -4.92 0.67 -12.67
C LEU A 265 -3.55 1.23 -12.31
N SER A 266 -2.56 1.10 -13.19
CA SER A 266 -1.26 1.76 -13.00
C SER A 266 -1.35 3.29 -13.07
N LEU A 267 -2.26 3.85 -13.88
CA LEU A 267 -2.52 5.30 -13.87
C LEU A 267 -3.10 5.78 -12.53
N TRP A 268 -4.00 5.00 -11.92
CA TRP A 268 -4.45 5.28 -10.56
C TRP A 268 -3.29 5.30 -9.55
N ALA A 269 -2.43 4.29 -9.57
CA ALA A 269 -1.27 4.22 -8.69
C ALA A 269 -0.26 5.36 -8.97
N LEU A 270 -0.10 5.76 -10.25
CA LEU A 270 0.68 6.94 -10.64
C LEU A 270 0.07 8.23 -10.08
N GLY A 271 -1.26 8.34 -10.08
CA GLY A 271 -1.97 9.44 -9.41
C GLY A 271 -1.64 9.51 -7.92
N VAL A 272 -1.65 8.37 -7.21
CA VAL A 272 -1.27 8.30 -5.79
C VAL A 272 0.17 8.75 -5.57
N LEU A 273 1.09 8.30 -6.42
CA LEU A 273 2.50 8.71 -6.37
C LEU A 273 2.66 10.22 -6.62
N ALA A 274 2.01 10.75 -7.65
CA ALA A 274 2.02 12.17 -7.98
C ALA A 274 1.44 13.02 -6.83
N GLY A 275 0.32 12.59 -6.24
CA GLY A 275 -0.31 13.23 -5.09
C GLY A 275 0.62 13.29 -3.88
N SER A 276 1.31 12.19 -3.58
CA SER A 276 2.31 12.15 -2.51
C SER A 276 3.47 13.12 -2.77
N GLY A 277 3.87 13.30 -4.02
CA GLY A 277 4.91 14.27 -4.42
C GLY A 277 4.44 15.73 -4.37
N VAL A 278 3.16 15.99 -4.64
CA VAL A 278 2.56 17.34 -4.61
C VAL A 278 2.24 17.79 -3.17
N ALA A 279 1.95 16.87 -2.26
CA ALA A 279 1.55 17.17 -0.88
C ALA A 279 2.50 18.14 -0.15
N PRO A 280 3.84 17.98 -0.18
CA PRO A 280 4.75 18.92 0.49
C PRO A 280 4.69 20.35 -0.08
N VAL A 281 4.41 20.48 -1.40
CA VAL A 281 4.25 21.80 -2.05
C VAL A 281 2.94 22.45 -1.61
N LEU A 282 1.87 21.66 -1.50
CA LEU A 282 0.57 22.11 -1.04
C LEU A 282 0.64 22.59 0.41
N LEU A 283 1.34 21.84 1.27
CA LEU A 283 1.52 22.17 2.69
C LEU A 283 2.38 23.43 2.96
N ARG A 284 3.10 23.94 1.94
CA ARG A 284 3.74 25.26 2.03
C ARG A 284 2.76 26.42 1.84
N ARG A 285 1.58 26.17 1.27
CA ARG A 285 0.58 27.19 0.92
C ARG A 285 -0.71 27.07 1.71
N MET A 286 -0.96 25.92 2.31
CA MET A 286 -2.20 25.61 3.04
C MET A 286 -1.85 24.93 4.37
N ASP A 287 -2.70 25.13 5.37
CA ASP A 287 -2.61 24.38 6.62
C ASP A 287 -2.97 22.91 6.44
N LEU A 288 -2.55 22.05 7.35
CA LEU A 288 -2.75 20.60 7.33
C LEU A 288 -4.24 20.20 7.18
N ARG A 289 -5.14 20.97 7.79
CA ARG A 289 -6.59 20.65 7.74
C ARG A 289 -7.18 20.98 6.39
N SER A 290 -6.92 22.17 5.86
CA SER A 290 -7.39 22.58 4.53
C SER A 290 -6.82 21.70 3.42
N ALA A 291 -5.54 21.30 3.52
CA ALA A 291 -4.93 20.36 2.59
C ALA A 291 -5.62 18.99 2.64
N GLY A 292 -5.96 18.50 3.84
CA GLY A 292 -6.70 17.26 4.02
C GLY A 292 -8.11 17.30 3.42
N LEU A 293 -8.82 18.41 3.58
CA LEU A 293 -10.15 18.62 2.98
C LEU A 293 -10.08 18.68 1.45
N ALA A 294 -9.11 19.41 0.89
CA ALA A 294 -8.89 19.47 -0.55
C ALA A 294 -8.59 18.07 -1.13
N ALA A 295 -7.74 17.31 -0.45
CA ALA A 295 -7.40 15.94 -0.85
C ALA A 295 -8.63 15.01 -0.89
N GLN A 296 -9.49 15.09 0.12
CA GLN A 296 -10.75 14.32 0.17
C GLN A 296 -11.72 14.74 -0.93
N GLY A 297 -11.86 16.05 -1.18
CA GLY A 297 -12.68 16.58 -2.27
C GLY A 297 -12.21 16.11 -3.64
N ILE A 298 -10.89 16.15 -3.89
CA ILE A 298 -10.30 15.65 -5.14
C ILE A 298 -10.54 14.14 -5.29
N MET A 299 -10.38 13.36 -4.22
CA MET A 299 -10.64 11.92 -4.23
C MET A 299 -12.12 11.61 -4.50
N ALA A 300 -13.04 12.31 -3.84
CA ALA A 300 -14.48 12.15 -4.04
C ALA A 300 -14.90 12.52 -5.48
N LEU A 301 -14.34 13.62 -6.02
CA LEU A 301 -14.55 14.01 -7.42
C LEU A 301 -14.06 12.92 -8.38
N GLY A 302 -12.86 12.38 -8.16
CA GLY A 302 -12.33 11.29 -8.97
C GLY A 302 -13.24 10.06 -8.96
N LEU A 303 -13.73 9.63 -7.79
CA LEU A 303 -14.70 8.53 -7.66
C LEU A 303 -16.00 8.81 -8.41
N ALA A 304 -16.54 10.03 -8.29
CA ALA A 304 -17.75 10.44 -9.01
C ALA A 304 -17.55 10.42 -10.54
N LEU A 305 -16.41 10.93 -11.00
CA LEU A 305 -16.06 10.94 -12.41
C LEU A 305 -15.95 9.52 -12.97
N ILE A 306 -15.29 8.59 -12.25
CA ILE A 306 -15.19 7.19 -12.68
C ILE A 306 -16.59 6.56 -12.73
N GLY A 307 -17.45 6.83 -11.73
CA GLY A 307 -18.82 6.34 -11.68
C GLY A 307 -19.72 6.88 -12.81
N ALA A 308 -19.35 7.99 -13.43
CA ALA A 308 -20.08 8.58 -14.55
C ALA A 308 -19.60 8.10 -15.93
N VAL A 309 -18.56 7.24 -16.00
CA VAL A 309 -18.03 6.74 -17.29
C VAL A 309 -19.00 5.75 -17.92
N PRO A 310 -19.43 5.96 -19.19
CA PRO A 310 -20.20 4.97 -19.93
C PRO A 310 -19.35 3.73 -20.24
N MET A 311 -19.97 2.56 -20.34
CA MET A 311 -19.33 1.25 -20.47
C MET A 311 -18.31 1.15 -21.63
N ALA A 312 -18.44 1.90 -22.71
CA ALA A 312 -17.84 1.45 -23.96
C ALA A 312 -16.70 2.29 -24.54
N GLN A 313 -16.45 3.55 -24.25
CA GLN A 313 -15.56 4.32 -25.16
C GLN A 313 -14.79 5.51 -24.56
N ALA A 314 -14.91 5.85 -23.31
CA ALA A 314 -14.27 7.05 -22.76
C ALA A 314 -12.96 6.76 -22.03
N TRP A 315 -12.04 5.96 -22.63
CA TRP A 315 -10.77 5.62 -21.97
C TRP A 315 -9.93 6.84 -21.54
N PRO A 316 -9.88 7.98 -22.29
CA PRO A 316 -9.12 9.13 -21.81
C PRO A 316 -9.76 9.77 -20.57
N PHE A 317 -11.10 9.78 -20.53
CA PHE A 317 -11.84 10.28 -19.38
C PHE A 317 -11.66 9.38 -18.15
N MET A 318 -11.73 8.05 -18.34
CA MET A 318 -11.45 7.06 -17.28
C MET A 318 -10.01 7.24 -16.75
N ALA A 319 -9.03 7.38 -17.64
CA ALA A 319 -7.63 7.59 -17.28
C ALA A 319 -7.45 8.87 -16.44
N LEU A 320 -8.04 9.98 -16.87
CA LEU A 320 -8.02 11.24 -16.13
C LEU A 320 -8.69 11.11 -14.76
N ALA A 321 -9.86 10.48 -14.71
CA ALA A 321 -10.61 10.29 -13.48
C ALA A 321 -9.84 9.43 -12.45
N LEU A 322 -9.15 8.39 -12.93
CA LEU A 322 -8.26 7.54 -12.12
C LEU A 322 -7.06 8.32 -11.57
N LEU A 323 -6.42 9.15 -12.41
CA LEU A 323 -5.34 10.03 -11.96
C LEU A 323 -5.81 11.02 -10.90
N VAL A 324 -6.97 11.64 -11.10
CA VAL A 324 -7.56 12.60 -10.14
C VAL A 324 -7.85 11.92 -8.81
N GLN A 325 -8.49 10.74 -8.85
CA GLN A 325 -8.80 9.99 -7.63
C GLN A 325 -7.52 9.57 -6.89
N GLY A 326 -6.53 9.04 -7.63
CA GLY A 326 -5.24 8.67 -7.07
C GLY A 326 -4.50 9.86 -6.46
N LEU A 327 -4.49 11.01 -7.14
CA LEU A 327 -3.87 12.24 -6.65
C LEU A 327 -4.47 12.68 -5.31
N GLY A 328 -5.80 12.70 -5.19
CA GLY A 328 -6.47 13.00 -3.93
C GLY A 328 -6.06 12.03 -2.80
N LEU A 329 -6.05 10.73 -3.07
CA LEU A 329 -5.64 9.72 -2.10
C LEU A 329 -4.17 9.87 -1.69
N GLY A 330 -3.27 10.16 -2.64
CA GLY A 330 -1.84 10.34 -2.39
C GLY A 330 -1.55 11.56 -1.52
N VAL A 331 -2.18 12.71 -1.82
CA VAL A 331 -2.09 13.91 -0.98
C VAL A 331 -2.60 13.61 0.42
N PHE A 332 -3.76 12.97 0.55
CA PHE A 332 -4.34 12.65 1.85
C PHE A 332 -3.41 11.77 2.71
N GLN A 333 -2.76 10.77 2.12
CA GLN A 333 -1.87 9.88 2.87
C GLN A 333 -0.69 10.63 3.52
N VAL A 334 -0.10 11.60 2.83
CA VAL A 334 0.99 12.42 3.37
C VAL A 334 0.45 13.36 4.45
N VAL A 335 -0.62 14.09 4.15
CA VAL A 335 -1.24 15.03 5.10
C VAL A 335 -1.67 14.32 6.38
N TYR A 336 -2.26 13.12 6.26
CA TYR A 336 -2.64 12.31 7.40
C TYR A 336 -1.44 11.90 8.26
N ALA A 337 -0.35 11.46 7.64
CA ALA A 337 0.87 11.10 8.37
C ALA A 337 1.41 12.28 9.19
N ASP A 338 1.43 13.49 8.60
CA ASP A 338 1.85 14.71 9.28
C ASP A 338 0.87 15.11 10.40
N GLN A 339 -0.45 14.97 10.19
CA GLN A 339 -1.45 15.23 11.23
C GLN A 339 -1.29 14.30 12.43
N VAL A 340 -1.03 13.01 12.20
CA VAL A 340 -0.79 12.04 13.28
C VAL A 340 0.46 12.43 14.07
N VAL A 341 1.55 12.79 13.40
CA VAL A 341 2.79 13.23 14.07
C VAL A 341 2.57 14.51 14.88
N ALA A 342 1.78 15.45 14.36
CA ALA A 342 1.49 16.71 15.03
C ALA A 342 0.59 16.57 16.27
N THR A 343 -0.27 15.52 16.30
CA THR A 343 -1.19 15.28 17.43
C THR A 343 -0.62 14.36 18.50
N LEU A 344 0.42 13.57 18.17
CA LEU A 344 1.05 12.68 19.13
C LEU A 344 2.03 13.45 20.06
N PRO A 345 2.03 13.17 21.37
CA PRO A 345 3.06 13.66 22.27
C PRO A 345 4.45 13.13 21.85
N ASP A 346 5.51 13.89 22.16
CA ASP A 346 6.89 13.58 21.73
C ASP A 346 7.31 12.14 22.08
N SER A 347 6.89 11.65 23.24
CA SER A 347 7.16 10.29 23.72
C SER A 347 6.47 9.20 22.88
N ALA A 348 5.42 9.54 22.13
CA ALA A 348 4.61 8.59 21.35
C ALA A 348 4.80 8.74 19.82
N ARG A 349 5.59 9.72 19.34
CA ARG A 349 5.81 9.95 17.89
C ARG A 349 6.37 8.73 17.16
N GLY A 350 7.13 7.87 17.84
CA GLY A 350 7.60 6.61 17.28
C GLY A 350 6.48 5.63 16.87
N LEU A 351 5.25 5.82 17.38
CA LEU A 351 4.09 4.98 17.06
C LEU A 351 3.32 5.46 15.81
N SER A 352 3.63 6.64 15.26
CA SER A 352 2.90 7.25 14.14
C SER A 352 2.86 6.32 12.91
N GLY A 353 3.98 5.69 12.57
CA GLY A 353 4.05 4.74 11.45
C GLY A 353 3.17 3.52 11.65
N SER A 354 3.16 2.93 12.86
CA SER A 354 2.32 1.79 13.19
C SER A 354 0.84 2.15 13.15
N LEU A 355 0.47 3.32 13.65
CA LEU A 355 -0.91 3.79 13.62
C LEU A 355 -1.41 4.04 12.18
N THR A 356 -0.58 4.65 11.35
CA THR A 356 -0.86 4.85 9.93
C THR A 356 -1.09 3.52 9.21
N LEU A 357 -0.32 2.50 9.54
CA LEU A 357 -0.50 1.16 8.97
C LEU A 357 -1.80 0.50 9.48
N VAL A 358 -2.11 0.59 10.77
CA VAL A 358 -3.33 0.01 11.36
C VAL A 358 -4.57 0.65 10.75
N THR A 359 -4.67 1.97 10.68
CA THR A 359 -5.83 2.66 10.10
C THR A 359 -6.00 2.32 8.62
N ARG A 360 -4.91 2.27 7.87
CA ARG A 360 -4.90 1.82 6.47
C ARG A 360 -5.41 0.39 6.35
N THR A 361 -4.91 -0.54 7.16
CA THR A 361 -5.30 -1.95 7.16
C THR A 361 -6.78 -2.10 7.46
N VAL A 362 -7.29 -1.43 8.49
CA VAL A 362 -8.72 -1.46 8.86
C VAL A 362 -9.58 -0.92 7.71
N GLY A 363 -9.18 0.19 7.08
CA GLY A 363 -9.89 0.75 5.93
C GLY A 363 -9.94 -0.20 4.73
N ILE A 364 -8.80 -0.80 4.36
CA ILE A 364 -8.70 -1.75 3.25
C ILE A 364 -9.50 -3.03 3.51
N VAL A 365 -9.40 -3.60 4.71
CA VAL A 365 -10.15 -4.81 5.08
C VAL A 365 -11.66 -4.52 5.10
N GLY A 366 -12.06 -3.40 5.70
CA GLY A 366 -13.46 -2.95 5.68
C GLY A 366 -13.99 -2.78 4.26
N ALA A 367 -13.18 -2.15 3.38
CA ALA A 367 -13.52 -1.99 1.96
C ALA A 367 -13.71 -3.35 1.26
N ALA A 368 -12.77 -4.28 1.43
CA ALA A 368 -12.87 -5.61 0.82
C ALA A 368 -14.11 -6.38 1.31
N MET A 369 -14.44 -6.28 2.59
CA MET A 369 -15.61 -6.95 3.15
C MET A 369 -16.93 -6.33 2.66
N PHE A 370 -17.02 -5.00 2.62
CA PHE A 370 -18.27 -4.30 2.31
C PHE A 370 -18.48 -4.15 0.79
N TRP A 371 -17.48 -3.65 0.05
CA TRP A 371 -17.68 -3.32 -1.36
C TRP A 371 -17.87 -4.55 -2.24
N LEU A 372 -17.20 -5.67 -1.96
CA LEU A 372 -17.44 -6.91 -2.72
C LEU A 372 -18.82 -7.51 -2.41
N TRP A 373 -19.30 -7.40 -1.18
CA TRP A 373 -20.69 -7.77 -0.87
C TRP A 373 -21.69 -6.88 -1.60
N MET A 374 -21.48 -5.57 -1.58
CA MET A 374 -22.35 -4.61 -2.27
C MET A 374 -22.31 -4.78 -3.79
N MET A 375 -21.16 -5.12 -4.35
CA MET A 375 -20.99 -5.43 -5.76
C MET A 375 -21.88 -6.61 -6.16
N ASP A 376 -21.82 -7.70 -5.42
CA ASP A 376 -22.64 -8.90 -5.65
C ASP A 376 -24.15 -8.58 -5.56
N TRP A 377 -24.54 -7.78 -4.59
CA TRP A 377 -25.93 -7.34 -4.45
C TRP A 377 -26.42 -6.47 -5.63
N LEU A 378 -25.58 -5.56 -6.14
CA LEU A 378 -25.92 -4.74 -7.32
C LEU A 378 -25.99 -5.58 -8.59
N GLN A 379 -25.07 -6.54 -8.76
CA GLN A 379 -25.06 -7.50 -9.87
C GLN A 379 -26.36 -8.33 -9.86
N SER A 380 -26.71 -8.90 -8.71
CA SER A 380 -27.94 -9.71 -8.55
C SER A 380 -29.20 -8.92 -8.92
N ARG A 381 -29.24 -7.64 -8.58
CA ARG A 381 -30.34 -6.74 -8.99
C ARG A 381 -30.39 -6.51 -10.49
N ALA A 382 -29.24 -6.28 -11.13
CA ALA A 382 -29.16 -6.08 -12.56
C ALA A 382 -29.61 -7.33 -13.34
N TRP A 383 -29.19 -8.52 -12.92
CA TRP A 383 -29.68 -9.79 -13.47
C TRP A 383 -31.20 -9.96 -13.30
N ALA A 384 -31.74 -9.63 -12.14
CA ALA A 384 -33.20 -9.67 -11.90
C ALA A 384 -33.99 -8.69 -12.80
N GLN A 385 -33.34 -7.66 -13.32
CA GLN A 385 -33.88 -6.69 -14.29
C GLN A 385 -33.65 -7.10 -15.76
N GLY A 386 -33.06 -8.27 -16.00
CA GLY A 386 -32.83 -8.82 -17.35
C GLY A 386 -31.52 -8.36 -18.01
N ALA A 387 -30.59 -7.78 -17.24
CA ALA A 387 -29.30 -7.41 -17.78
C ALA A 387 -28.47 -8.64 -18.17
N SER A 388 -27.69 -8.53 -19.25
CA SER A 388 -26.70 -9.54 -19.62
C SER A 388 -25.54 -9.61 -18.59
N ASP A 389 -24.77 -10.69 -18.57
CA ASP A 389 -23.65 -10.87 -17.64
C ASP A 389 -22.64 -9.72 -17.66
N PRO A 390 -22.19 -9.20 -18.83
CA PRO A 390 -21.30 -8.04 -18.85
C PRO A 390 -21.94 -6.77 -18.31
N GLU A 391 -23.23 -6.54 -18.61
CA GLU A 391 -23.96 -5.35 -18.10
C GLU A 391 -24.17 -5.45 -16.58
N ALA A 392 -24.54 -6.60 -16.05
CA ALA A 392 -24.67 -6.82 -14.62
C ALA A 392 -23.36 -6.67 -13.89
N MET A 393 -22.26 -7.18 -14.45
CA MET A 393 -20.91 -7.01 -13.91
C MET A 393 -20.51 -5.53 -13.90
N TRP A 394 -20.74 -4.81 -14.99
CA TRP A 394 -20.50 -3.37 -15.06
C TRP A 394 -21.35 -2.60 -14.04
N ALA A 395 -22.65 -2.85 -14.00
CA ALA A 395 -23.55 -2.21 -13.04
C ALA A 395 -23.16 -2.47 -11.59
N GLY A 396 -22.75 -3.71 -11.28
CA GLY A 396 -22.27 -4.08 -9.95
C GLY A 396 -20.97 -3.37 -9.56
N THR A 397 -20.05 -3.20 -10.50
CA THR A 397 -18.72 -2.63 -10.22
C THR A 397 -18.71 -1.10 -10.25
N ILE A 398 -19.29 -0.50 -11.27
CA ILE A 398 -19.34 0.97 -11.41
C ILE A 398 -20.41 1.57 -10.49
N GLY A 399 -21.51 0.86 -10.26
CA GLY A 399 -22.58 1.28 -9.34
C GLY A 399 -22.15 1.46 -7.87
N LEU A 400 -21.00 0.93 -7.47
CA LEU A 400 -20.39 1.19 -6.15
C LEU A 400 -19.87 2.63 -6.02
N LEU A 401 -19.37 3.20 -7.11
CA LEU A 401 -18.54 4.42 -7.06
C LEU A 401 -19.32 5.66 -6.63
N PRO A 402 -20.61 5.87 -7.02
CA PRO A 402 -21.42 6.94 -6.46
C PRO A 402 -21.57 6.85 -4.92
N TRP A 403 -21.71 5.63 -4.39
CA TRP A 403 -21.79 5.42 -2.93
C TRP A 403 -20.47 5.72 -2.25
N ALA A 404 -19.37 5.25 -2.81
CA ALA A 404 -18.02 5.54 -2.29
C ALA A 404 -17.69 7.04 -2.37
N SER A 405 -18.08 7.71 -3.47
CA SER A 405 -17.96 9.16 -3.64
C SER A 405 -18.81 9.93 -2.64
N GLY A 406 -20.10 9.55 -2.48
CA GLY A 406 -21.01 10.16 -1.52
C GLY A 406 -20.50 10.05 -0.09
N LEU A 407 -20.00 8.89 0.31
CA LEU A 407 -19.37 8.68 1.63
C LEU A 407 -18.11 9.53 1.80
N ALA A 408 -17.24 9.59 0.80
CA ALA A 408 -16.03 10.41 0.84
C ALA A 408 -16.36 11.90 0.98
N LEU A 409 -17.38 12.37 0.24
CA LEU A 409 -17.88 13.74 0.34
C LEU A 409 -18.52 14.02 1.71
N ALA A 410 -19.32 13.08 2.24
CA ALA A 410 -19.91 13.21 3.58
C ALA A 410 -18.83 13.32 4.67
N LEU A 411 -17.76 12.53 4.60
CA LEU A 411 -16.62 12.63 5.50
C LEU A 411 -15.91 13.99 5.38
N ALA A 412 -15.75 14.52 4.17
CA ALA A 412 -15.18 15.84 3.93
C ALA A 412 -16.08 16.95 4.53
N LEU A 413 -17.38 16.93 4.25
CA LEU A 413 -18.33 17.90 4.79
C LEU A 413 -18.41 17.86 6.32
N LEU A 414 -18.40 16.67 6.91
CA LEU A 414 -18.39 16.51 8.36
C LEU A 414 -17.09 17.06 8.98
N SER A 415 -15.98 16.94 8.28
CA SER A 415 -14.70 17.56 8.69
C SER A 415 -14.75 19.09 8.63
N VAL A 416 -15.36 19.66 7.58
CA VAL A 416 -15.61 21.11 7.46
C VAL A 416 -16.49 21.60 8.60
N TRP A 417 -17.64 20.94 8.82
CA TRP A 417 -18.58 21.31 9.88
C TRP A 417 -17.92 21.25 11.27
N ARG A 418 -17.14 20.23 11.55
CA ARG A 418 -16.36 20.12 12.80
C ARG A 418 -15.33 21.24 12.94
N HIS A 419 -14.75 21.68 11.83
CA HIS A 419 -13.81 22.80 11.83
C HIS A 419 -14.53 24.12 12.15
N LEU A 420 -15.65 24.41 11.47
CA LEU A 420 -16.42 25.65 11.67
C LEU A 420 -16.96 25.79 13.09
N ARG A 421 -17.34 24.72 13.76
CA ARG A 421 -17.80 24.75 15.16
C ARG A 421 -16.71 25.06 16.18
N ARG A 422 -15.45 25.09 15.79
CA ARG A 422 -14.28 25.33 16.66
C ARG A 422 -13.62 26.67 16.46
N VAL A 423 -14.02 27.38 15.42
CA VAL A 423 -13.64 28.79 15.26
C VAL A 423 -14.61 29.57 16.15
N PRO A 424 -14.10 30.23 17.23
CA PRO A 424 -14.93 31.01 18.15
C PRO A 424 -15.59 32.19 17.46
#